data_d36638f8ec49fb58b10590696d28b69f
#
_entry.id   d36638f8ec49fb58b10590696d28b69f
#
_cell.length_a   1.000
_cell.length_b   1.000
_cell.length_c   1.000
_cell.angle_alpha   90.00
_cell.angle_beta   90.00
_cell.angle_gamma   90.00
#
_symmetry.space_group_name_H-M   'P 1'
#
loop_
_entity.id
_entity.type
_entity.pdbx_description
1 polymer ?
#
loop_
_entity_poly.entity_id
_entity_poly.type
_entity_poly.pdbx_seq_one_letter_code
_entity_poly.pdbx_strand_id
1 'polypeptide(L)'
;CSLMVPCPWRLHAVSLLQETPELSFGVHLTSVSEQPLYRWGPVTCADKVPSLVDEQGYFYSEERIDESLAKLELSELEREYRAQIDWVFATGLRPTHLD
;
A
#
# COMPACT_ATOMS: atom_id res chain seq x y z
N CYS A 1 12.63 -2.40 9.44
CA CYS A 1 11.24 -1.92 9.38
C CYS A 1 10.80 -1.75 7.93
N SER A 2 9.51 -1.65 7.69
CA SER A 2 8.95 -1.44 6.36
C SER A 2 7.76 -0.47 6.41
N LEU A 3 7.59 0.28 5.32
CA LEU A 3 6.58 1.34 5.20
C LEU A 3 5.38 0.83 4.41
N MET A 4 4.20 0.93 5.00
CA MET A 4 2.92 0.64 4.33
C MET A 4 2.39 1.93 3.69
N VAL A 5 2.61 2.10 2.40
CA VAL A 5 2.27 3.33 1.67
C VAL A 5 0.77 3.65 1.67
N PRO A 6 -0.15 2.68 1.57
CA PRO A 6 -1.59 2.98 1.61
C PRO A 6 -2.10 3.47 2.97
N CYS A 7 -1.33 3.28 4.05
CA CYS A 7 -1.78 3.66 5.39
C CYS A 7 -1.85 5.17 5.57
N PRO A 8 -2.83 5.67 6.36
CA PRO A 8 -3.03 7.12 6.57
C PRO A 8 -1.82 7.86 7.14
N TRP A 9 -0.93 7.17 7.88
CA TRP A 9 0.24 7.78 8.53
C TRP A 9 1.48 7.86 7.67
N ARG A 10 1.39 7.54 6.38
CA ARG A 10 2.56 7.50 5.49
C ARG A 10 3.39 8.78 5.48
N LEU A 11 2.74 9.94 5.51
CA LEU A 11 3.46 11.24 5.50
C LEU A 11 4.28 11.45 6.76
N HIS A 12 3.74 11.08 7.92
CA HIS A 12 4.47 11.16 9.19
C HIS A 12 5.64 10.17 9.21
N ALA A 13 5.42 8.95 8.74
CA ALA A 13 6.48 7.95 8.63
C ALA A 13 7.62 8.42 7.73
N VAL A 14 7.30 9.01 6.57
CA VAL A 14 8.29 9.58 5.65
C VAL A 14 9.09 10.68 6.34
N SER A 15 8.43 11.56 7.07
CA SER A 15 9.10 12.65 7.82
C SER A 15 10.12 12.09 8.81
N LEU A 16 9.74 11.05 9.56
CA LEU A 16 10.65 10.40 10.51
C LEU A 16 11.84 9.71 9.81
N LEU A 17 11.59 9.06 8.69
CA LEU A 17 12.65 8.41 7.91
C LEU A 17 13.64 9.44 7.31
N GLN A 18 13.13 10.60 6.89
CA GLN A 18 13.97 11.68 6.38
C GLN A 18 14.87 12.27 7.48
N GLU A 19 14.39 12.29 8.72
CA GLU A 19 15.17 12.74 9.89
C GLU A 19 16.19 11.69 10.35
N THR A 20 16.07 10.45 9.92
CA THR A 20 16.90 9.33 10.37
C THR A 20 17.50 8.60 9.14
N PRO A 21 18.38 9.27 8.37
CA PRO A 21 18.84 8.72 7.08
C PRO A 21 19.67 7.43 7.21
N GLU A 22 20.22 7.15 8.39
CA GLU A 22 20.96 5.92 8.66
C GLU A 22 20.06 4.69 8.86
N LEU A 23 18.76 4.89 9.03
CA LEU A 23 17.83 3.78 9.24
C LEU A 23 17.49 3.10 7.92
N SER A 24 17.78 1.80 7.84
CA SER A 24 17.38 0.97 6.71
C SER A 24 15.88 0.63 6.83
N PHE A 25 15.16 0.75 5.72
CA PHE A 25 13.74 0.40 5.67
C PHE A 25 13.37 -0.18 4.31
N GLY A 26 12.26 -0.91 4.28
CA GLY A 26 11.70 -1.45 3.05
C GLY A 26 10.31 -0.89 2.73
N VAL A 27 9.76 -1.29 1.59
CA VAL A 27 8.36 -1.03 1.25
C VAL A 27 7.57 -2.31 1.54
N HIS A 28 6.56 -2.20 2.41
CA HIS A 28 5.63 -3.28 2.68
C HIS A 28 4.50 -3.22 1.64
N LEU A 29 4.57 -4.08 0.64
CA LEU A 29 3.57 -4.12 -0.43
C LEU A 29 2.22 -4.52 0.16
N THR A 30 1.26 -3.62 0.07
CA THR A 30 0.00 -3.72 0.81
C THR A 30 -1.19 -3.78 -0.13
N SER A 31 -2.02 -4.82 0.03
CA SER A 31 -3.26 -5.00 -0.76
C SER A 31 -4.44 -5.45 0.10
N VAL A 32 -4.32 -5.37 1.41
CA VAL A 32 -5.36 -5.72 2.38
C VAL A 32 -5.50 -4.59 3.39
N SER A 33 -6.71 -4.34 3.86
CA SER A 33 -6.99 -3.38 4.92
C SER A 33 -7.28 -4.13 6.22
N GLU A 34 -6.29 -4.24 7.07
CA GLU A 34 -6.33 -5.11 8.26
C GLU A 34 -7.12 -4.52 9.43
N GLN A 35 -7.32 -3.21 9.46
CA GLN A 35 -7.93 -2.52 10.61
C GLN A 35 -9.39 -2.19 10.36
N PRO A 36 -10.31 -2.67 11.20
CA PRO A 36 -11.74 -2.46 10.95
C PRO A 36 -12.19 -1.01 11.08
N LEU A 37 -11.55 -0.23 11.94
CA LEU A 37 -11.90 1.18 12.18
C LEU A 37 -11.05 2.16 11.39
N TYR A 38 -9.96 1.69 10.80
CA TYR A 38 -9.02 2.48 10.02
C TYR A 38 -8.77 1.80 8.69
N ARG A 39 -9.73 1.96 7.78
CA ARG A 39 -9.65 1.34 6.47
C ARG A 39 -8.78 2.19 5.54
N TRP A 40 -8.06 1.52 4.65
CA TRP A 40 -7.28 2.18 3.62
C TRP A 40 -7.50 1.53 2.27
N GLY A 41 -7.21 2.28 1.23
CA GLY A 41 -7.37 1.85 -0.14
C GLY A 41 -6.09 2.02 -0.95
N PRO A 42 -6.15 1.76 -2.26
CA PRO A 42 -4.99 1.83 -3.13
C PRO A 42 -4.43 3.26 -3.25
N VAL A 43 -3.14 3.32 -3.52
CA VAL A 43 -2.46 4.56 -3.92
C VAL A 43 -2.90 4.95 -5.33
N THR A 44 -3.10 3.97 -6.20
CA THR A 44 -3.70 4.14 -7.53
C THR A 44 -5.18 4.51 -7.38
N CYS A 45 -5.71 5.31 -8.30
CA CYS A 45 -7.16 5.57 -8.33
C CYS A 45 -7.95 4.26 -8.36
N ALA A 46 -8.94 4.13 -7.49
CA ALA A 46 -9.69 2.88 -7.31
C ALA A 46 -10.37 2.39 -8.60
N ASP A 47 -10.78 3.32 -9.48
CA ASP A 47 -11.39 3.00 -10.78
C ASP A 47 -10.43 2.34 -11.77
N LYS A 48 -9.11 2.42 -11.53
CA LYS A 48 -8.09 1.77 -12.34
C LYS A 48 -7.68 0.39 -11.81
N VAL A 49 -8.07 0.07 -10.60
CA VAL A 49 -7.79 -1.20 -9.94
C VAL A 49 -9.05 -1.77 -9.28
N PRO A 50 -10.16 -1.91 -10.04
CA PRO A 50 -11.44 -2.31 -9.46
C PRO A 50 -11.43 -3.71 -8.85
N SER A 51 -10.52 -4.59 -9.27
CA SER A 51 -10.41 -5.93 -8.70
C SER A 51 -9.79 -5.96 -7.30
N LEU A 52 -9.18 -4.84 -6.87
CA LEU A 52 -8.49 -4.76 -5.57
C LEU A 52 -9.36 -4.14 -4.48
N VAL A 53 -10.50 -3.54 -4.83
CA VAL A 53 -11.28 -2.73 -3.90
C VAL A 53 -12.68 -3.28 -3.69
N ASP A 54 -13.22 -3.00 -2.51
CA ASP A 54 -14.60 -3.32 -2.15
C ASP A 54 -15.57 -2.23 -2.65
N GLU A 55 -16.82 -2.31 -2.21
CA GLU A 55 -17.90 -1.40 -2.62
C GLU A 55 -17.65 0.06 -2.21
N GLN A 56 -16.77 0.26 -1.23
CA GLN A 56 -16.44 1.59 -0.70
C GLN A 56 -15.12 2.14 -1.23
N GLY A 57 -14.41 1.39 -2.07
CA GLY A 57 -13.13 1.79 -2.64
C GLY A 57 -11.92 1.50 -1.75
N TYR A 58 -12.10 0.74 -0.67
CA TYR A 58 -11.01 0.27 0.18
C TYR A 58 -10.52 -1.10 -0.24
N PHE A 59 -9.27 -1.44 0.11
CA PHE A 59 -8.84 -2.83 0.03
C PHE A 59 -9.75 -3.70 0.90
N TYR A 60 -9.92 -4.94 0.48
CA TYR A 60 -10.71 -5.90 1.25
C TYR A 60 -10.08 -6.14 2.63
N SER A 61 -10.93 -6.39 3.62
CA SER A 61 -10.49 -6.83 4.95
C SER A 61 -10.02 -8.28 4.90
N GLU A 62 -9.29 -8.70 5.93
CA GLU A 62 -8.85 -10.11 6.04
C GLU A 62 -10.03 -11.09 6.04
N GLU A 63 -11.15 -10.70 6.64
CA GLU A 63 -12.36 -11.53 6.70
C GLU A 63 -12.94 -11.81 5.32
N ARG A 64 -12.70 -10.94 4.34
CA ARG A 64 -13.21 -11.06 2.98
C ARG A 64 -12.12 -11.41 1.97
N ILE A 65 -11.01 -11.97 2.43
CA ILE A 65 -9.86 -12.27 1.56
C ILE A 65 -10.21 -13.23 0.43
N ASP A 66 -11.11 -14.18 0.67
CA ASP A 66 -11.55 -15.15 -0.35
C ASP A 66 -12.27 -14.44 -1.50
N GLU A 67 -13.10 -13.44 -1.22
CA GLU A 67 -13.74 -12.62 -2.24
C GLU A 67 -12.71 -11.85 -3.05
N SER A 68 -11.73 -11.28 -2.37
CA SER A 68 -10.64 -10.54 -3.00
C SER A 68 -9.86 -11.42 -3.97
N LEU A 69 -9.47 -12.62 -3.52
CA LEU A 69 -8.70 -13.56 -4.34
C LEU A 69 -9.50 -14.05 -5.56
N ALA A 70 -10.79 -14.27 -5.41
CA ALA A 70 -11.66 -14.71 -6.50
C ALA A 70 -11.81 -13.64 -7.61
N LYS A 71 -11.71 -12.36 -7.24
CA LYS A 71 -11.89 -11.21 -8.13
C LYS A 71 -10.58 -10.69 -8.72
N LEU A 72 -9.45 -11.04 -8.11
CA LEU A 72 -8.13 -10.45 -8.34
C LEU A 72 -7.68 -10.52 -9.81
N GLU A 73 -7.27 -9.37 -10.34
CA GLU A 73 -6.58 -9.25 -11.62
C GLU A 73 -5.11 -8.91 -11.35
N LEU A 74 -4.20 -9.81 -11.76
CA LEU A 74 -2.77 -9.65 -11.47
C LEU A 74 -2.17 -8.37 -12.08
N SER A 75 -2.65 -7.94 -13.24
CA SER A 75 -2.19 -6.70 -13.88
C SER A 75 -2.53 -5.46 -13.03
N GLU A 76 -3.66 -5.48 -12.35
CA GLU A 76 -4.06 -4.40 -11.45
C GLU A 76 -3.25 -4.43 -10.17
N LEU A 77 -2.98 -5.60 -9.64
CA LEU A 77 -2.11 -5.77 -8.47
C LEU A 77 -0.69 -5.26 -8.75
N GLU A 78 -0.13 -5.61 -9.92
CA GLU A 78 1.18 -5.10 -10.34
C GLU A 78 1.18 -3.58 -10.43
N ARG A 79 0.15 -3.00 -11.06
CA ARG A 79 0.01 -1.55 -11.17
C ARG A 79 0.03 -0.88 -9.80
N GLU A 80 -0.73 -1.42 -8.86
CA GLU A 80 -0.80 -0.87 -7.51
C GLU A 80 0.52 -1.00 -6.76
N TYR A 81 1.17 -2.15 -6.82
CA TYR A 81 2.45 -2.34 -6.14
C TYR A 81 3.54 -1.44 -6.73
N ARG A 82 3.56 -1.25 -8.05
CA ARG A 82 4.48 -0.28 -8.67
C ARG A 82 4.20 1.14 -8.20
N ALA A 83 2.93 1.51 -8.07
CA ALA A 83 2.55 2.84 -7.58
C ALA A 83 3.02 3.05 -6.14
N GLN A 84 2.93 2.03 -5.28
CA GLN A 84 3.41 2.11 -3.91
C GLN A 84 4.93 2.32 -3.86
N ILE A 85 5.68 1.59 -4.65
CA ILE A 85 7.14 1.73 -4.75
C ILE A 85 7.51 3.11 -5.28
N ASP A 86 6.90 3.53 -6.38
CA ASP A 86 7.17 4.81 -7.03
C ASP A 86 6.85 5.99 -6.09
N TRP A 87 5.81 5.86 -5.29
CA TRP A 87 5.45 6.88 -4.31
C TRP A 87 6.59 7.11 -3.30
N VAL A 88 7.21 6.03 -2.82
CA VAL A 88 8.33 6.13 -1.89
C VAL A 88 9.52 6.81 -2.55
N PHE A 89 9.90 6.41 -3.75
CA PHE A 89 11.00 7.04 -4.49
C PHE A 89 10.74 8.52 -4.77
N ALA A 90 9.50 8.89 -5.04
CA ALA A 90 9.12 10.29 -5.28
C ALA A 90 9.34 11.18 -4.05
N THR A 91 9.39 10.63 -2.84
CA THR A 91 9.71 11.38 -1.61
C THR A 91 11.21 11.66 -1.45
N GLY A 92 12.05 11.08 -2.30
CA GLY A 92 13.51 11.16 -2.20
C GLY A 92 14.14 10.07 -1.33
N LEU A 93 13.33 9.27 -0.65
CA LEU A 93 13.82 8.14 0.15
C LEU A 93 14.26 6.97 -0.73
N ARG A 94 15.17 6.16 -0.20
CA ARG A 94 15.72 4.99 -0.89
C ARG A 94 15.47 3.73 -0.05
N PRO A 95 14.39 2.99 -0.30
CA PRO A 95 14.15 1.73 0.39
C PRO A 95 15.18 0.69 -0.02
N THR A 96 15.50 -0.22 0.91
CA THR A 96 16.54 -1.25 0.70
C THR A 96 15.94 -2.60 0.30
N HIS A 97 14.65 -2.81 0.53
CA HIS A 97 14.01 -4.11 0.27
C HIS A 97 12.49 -3.95 0.11
N LEU A 98 11.88 -5.03 -0.36
CA LEU A 98 10.42 -5.20 -0.40
C LEU A 98 10.01 -6.26 0.61
N ASP A 99 8.84 -6.06 1.16
CA ASP A 99 8.27 -6.93 2.18
C ASP A 99 6.89 -7.41 1.75
#